data_2a40b4499a8e62f59cfb08e0914fdb8e
#
_entry.id   2a40b4499a8e62f59cfb08e0914fdb8e
#
_cell.length_a   1.000
_cell.length_b   1.000
_cell.length_c   1.000
_cell.angle_alpha   90.00
_cell.angle_beta   90.00
_cell.angle_gamma   90.00
#
_symmetry.space_group_name_H-M   'P 1'
#
loop_
_entity.id
_entity.type
_entity.pdbx_description
1 polymer ?
#
loop_
_entity_poly.entity_id
_entity_poly.type
_entity_poly.pdbx_seq_one_letter_code
_entity_poly.pdbx_strand_id
1 'polypeptide(L)'
;RIASYIDNILEDGYVENCILNQFPGVLGFTLDTMRKHQFAEMLTVSEMIEKEDDGESHIFNTILQILLSYAKFGEIKYGDTPLSDERIQTVFKLIPEIDLAVTTSYPKERWKVVSLITVRCWHYIEEYLEICKKKQDEAAASGGSASTSEILSQILSSIAGTSAEGTGNGTPVAGTMRIKVTAANSAARAKTRKEADQED
;
A
#
# COMPACT_ATOMS: atom_id res chain seq x y z
N ARG A 1 7.27 6.03 -11.49
CA ARG A 1 5.87 6.10 -11.04
C ARG A 1 5.52 4.98 -10.02
N ILE A 2 5.85 3.70 -10.27
CA ILE A 2 5.59 2.61 -9.30
C ILE A 2 6.27 2.90 -7.96
N ALA A 3 7.57 3.25 -7.97
CA ALA A 3 8.28 3.63 -6.75
C ALA A 3 7.63 4.82 -6.02
N SER A 4 7.15 5.82 -6.76
CA SER A 4 6.42 6.95 -6.16
C SER A 4 5.07 6.54 -5.57
N TYR A 5 4.42 5.51 -6.13
CA TYR A 5 3.19 4.97 -5.58
C TYR A 5 3.43 4.21 -4.26
N ILE A 6 4.49 3.39 -4.22
CA ILE A 6 4.93 2.71 -2.99
C ILE A 6 5.32 3.76 -1.93
N ASP A 7 6.03 4.81 -2.33
CA ASP A 7 6.41 5.92 -1.44
C ASP A 7 5.18 6.58 -0.82
N ASN A 8 4.17 6.91 -1.62
CA ASN A 8 2.92 7.49 -1.13
C ASN A 8 2.22 6.58 -0.11
N ILE A 9 2.18 5.25 -0.35
CA ILE A 9 1.61 4.30 0.61
C ILE A 9 2.32 4.39 1.97
N LEU A 10 3.65 4.40 1.96
CA LEU A 10 4.45 4.44 3.18
C LEU A 10 4.40 5.81 3.87
N GLU A 11 4.39 6.91 3.09
CA GLU A 11 4.23 8.27 3.61
C GLU A 11 2.86 8.46 4.26
N ASP A 12 1.78 8.00 3.63
CA ASP A 12 0.43 8.06 4.20
C ASP A 12 0.37 7.30 5.53
N GLY A 13 0.93 6.09 5.57
CA GLY A 13 1.03 5.32 6.81
C GLY A 13 1.81 6.06 7.90
N TYR A 14 2.94 6.69 7.54
CA TYR A 14 3.74 7.48 8.47
C TYR A 14 2.99 8.71 8.97
N VAL A 15 2.42 9.52 8.07
CA VAL A 15 1.71 10.77 8.43
C VAL A 15 0.51 10.48 9.32
N GLU A 16 -0.29 9.48 8.98
CA GLU A 16 -1.44 9.10 9.82
C GLU A 16 -1.01 8.60 11.20
N ASN A 17 0.05 7.79 11.29
CA ASN A 17 0.63 7.40 12.57
C ASN A 17 1.12 8.61 13.39
N CYS A 18 1.71 9.61 12.74
CA CYS A 18 2.12 10.85 13.39
C CYS A 18 0.91 11.59 13.97
N ILE A 19 -0.16 11.74 13.20
CA ILE A 19 -1.38 12.44 13.62
C ILE A 19 -2.02 11.72 14.83
N LEU A 20 -2.17 10.41 14.74
CA LEU A 20 -2.78 9.61 15.83
C LEU A 20 -1.98 9.70 17.14
N ASN A 21 -0.65 9.79 17.04
CA ASN A 21 0.21 9.84 18.21
C ASN A 21 0.36 11.25 18.80
N GLN A 22 0.38 12.28 17.96
CA GLN A 22 0.60 13.67 18.42
C GLN A 22 -0.69 14.38 18.80
N PHE A 23 -1.79 14.04 18.13
CA PHE A 23 -3.07 14.71 18.28
C PHE A 23 -4.19 13.70 18.63
N PRO A 24 -4.09 12.98 19.77
CA PRO A 24 -5.06 11.92 20.13
C PRO A 24 -6.46 12.46 20.47
N GLY A 25 -6.65 13.77 20.56
CA GLY A 25 -7.93 14.41 20.79
C GLY A 25 -8.90 14.28 19.61
N VAL A 26 -9.63 15.34 19.31
CA VAL A 26 -10.67 15.33 18.26
C VAL A 26 -10.11 14.89 16.90
N LEU A 27 -8.92 15.39 16.52
CA LEU A 27 -8.31 15.06 15.25
C LEU A 27 -7.93 13.56 15.15
N GLY A 28 -7.25 13.05 16.15
CA GLY A 28 -6.87 11.62 16.19
C GLY A 28 -8.07 10.70 16.25
N PHE A 29 -9.09 11.05 17.06
CA PHE A 29 -10.34 10.30 17.12
C PHE A 29 -11.09 10.28 15.78
N THR A 30 -11.17 11.43 15.10
CA THR A 30 -11.82 11.53 13.78
C THR A 30 -11.07 10.69 12.76
N LEU A 31 -9.74 10.82 12.71
CA LEU A 31 -8.90 10.03 11.81
C LEU A 31 -9.03 8.53 12.07
N ASP A 32 -8.99 8.09 13.33
CA ASP A 32 -9.17 6.67 13.70
C ASP A 32 -10.53 6.14 13.26
N THR A 33 -11.59 6.93 13.42
CA THR A 33 -12.93 6.59 12.96
C THR A 33 -13.00 6.44 11.44
N MET A 34 -12.41 7.37 10.71
CA MET A 34 -12.34 7.31 9.24
C MET A 34 -11.54 6.09 8.77
N ARG A 35 -10.42 5.79 9.42
CA ARG A 35 -9.58 4.62 9.11
C ARG A 35 -10.33 3.31 9.30
N LYS A 36 -11.07 3.17 10.39
CA LYS A 36 -11.91 1.99 10.65
C LYS A 36 -12.97 1.80 9.57
N HIS A 37 -13.59 2.88 9.13
CA HIS A 37 -14.57 2.84 8.04
C HIS A 37 -13.88 2.45 6.71
N GLN A 38 -12.78 3.10 6.35
CA GLN A 38 -12.02 2.76 5.15
C GLN A 38 -11.56 1.29 5.16
N PHE A 39 -11.03 0.81 6.29
CA PHE A 39 -10.62 -0.59 6.41
C PHE A 39 -11.80 -1.55 6.24
N ALA A 40 -12.97 -1.22 6.81
CA ALA A 40 -14.17 -2.03 6.66
C ALA A 40 -14.63 -2.17 5.20
N GLU A 41 -14.45 -1.11 4.40
CA GLU A 41 -14.81 -1.07 2.97
C GLU A 41 -13.77 -1.69 2.04
N MET A 42 -12.53 -1.93 2.52
CA MET A 42 -11.50 -2.57 1.70
C MET A 42 -11.90 -4.01 1.34
N LEU A 43 -11.54 -4.40 0.13
CA LEU A 43 -11.66 -5.78 -0.31
C LEU A 43 -10.78 -6.71 0.53
N THR A 44 -11.22 -7.93 0.70
CA THR A 44 -10.41 -9.03 1.22
C THR A 44 -9.42 -9.52 0.17
N VAL A 45 -8.37 -10.23 0.59
CA VAL A 45 -7.41 -10.84 -0.34
C VAL A 45 -8.12 -11.84 -1.26
N SER A 46 -9.08 -12.63 -0.75
CA SER A 46 -9.86 -13.56 -1.57
C SER A 46 -10.65 -12.86 -2.67
N GLU A 47 -11.34 -11.73 -2.36
CA GLU A 47 -12.05 -10.93 -3.37
C GLU A 47 -11.12 -10.29 -4.41
N MET A 48 -9.90 -9.94 -3.99
CA MET A 48 -8.88 -9.43 -4.93
C MET A 48 -8.36 -10.52 -5.86
N ILE A 49 -8.18 -11.74 -5.37
CA ILE A 49 -7.79 -12.92 -6.17
C ILE A 49 -8.88 -13.25 -7.18
N GLU A 50 -10.15 -13.23 -6.79
CA GLU A 50 -11.26 -13.41 -7.73
C GLU A 50 -11.18 -12.43 -8.91
N LYS A 51 -10.86 -11.15 -8.63
CA LYS A 51 -10.65 -10.16 -9.70
C LYS A 51 -9.42 -10.43 -10.58
N GLU A 52 -8.39 -11.06 -10.03
CA GLU A 52 -7.24 -11.50 -10.85
C GLU A 52 -7.65 -12.64 -11.78
N ASP A 53 -8.40 -13.63 -11.29
CA ASP A 53 -8.88 -14.77 -12.04
C ASP A 53 -9.82 -14.35 -13.17
N ASP A 54 -10.63 -13.32 -12.94
CA ASP A 54 -11.50 -12.70 -13.94
C ASP A 54 -10.73 -11.79 -14.94
N GLY A 55 -9.43 -11.60 -14.74
CA GLY A 55 -8.58 -10.76 -15.60
C GLY A 55 -8.79 -9.25 -15.43
N GLU A 56 -9.53 -8.83 -14.40
CA GLU A 56 -9.78 -7.42 -14.08
C GLU A 56 -8.60 -6.77 -13.36
N SER A 57 -7.77 -7.57 -12.68
CA SER A 57 -6.63 -7.11 -11.89
C SER A 57 -5.38 -7.93 -12.20
N HIS A 58 -4.28 -7.58 -11.57
CA HIS A 58 -3.00 -8.29 -11.68
C HIS A 58 -2.45 -8.54 -10.27
N ILE A 59 -1.75 -9.65 -10.06
CA ILE A 59 -1.15 -10.05 -8.77
C ILE A 59 -0.36 -8.91 -8.09
N PHE A 60 0.34 -8.10 -8.86
CA PHE A 60 1.07 -6.95 -8.32
C PHE A 60 0.14 -5.92 -7.66
N ASN A 61 -1.07 -5.72 -8.20
CA ASN A 61 -2.06 -4.81 -7.60
C ASN A 61 -2.55 -5.33 -6.25
N THR A 62 -2.77 -6.63 -6.14
CA THR A 62 -3.15 -7.27 -4.88
C THR A 62 -2.04 -7.13 -3.83
N ILE A 63 -0.78 -7.36 -4.22
CA ILE A 63 0.38 -7.16 -3.35
C ILE A 63 0.44 -5.70 -2.85
N LEU A 64 0.22 -4.72 -3.74
CA LEU A 64 0.17 -3.30 -3.36
C LEU A 64 -0.97 -2.98 -2.40
N GLN A 65 -2.14 -3.59 -2.59
CA GLN A 65 -3.29 -3.42 -1.68
C GLN A 65 -3.04 -4.03 -0.30
N ILE A 66 -2.41 -5.22 -0.24
CA ILE A 66 -2.00 -5.83 1.04
C ILE A 66 -0.96 -4.95 1.73
N LEU A 67 0.02 -4.42 0.99
CA LEU A 67 1.03 -3.50 1.50
C LEU A 67 0.39 -2.22 2.04
N LEU A 68 -0.56 -1.62 1.30
CA LEU A 68 -1.33 -0.44 1.73
C LEU A 68 -2.10 -0.73 3.02
N SER A 69 -2.82 -1.87 3.05
CA SER A 69 -3.60 -2.28 4.22
C SER A 69 -2.70 -2.39 5.46
N TYR A 70 -1.57 -3.07 5.35
CA TYR A 70 -0.65 -3.20 6.48
C TYR A 70 0.05 -1.89 6.83
N ALA A 71 0.56 -1.14 5.86
CA ALA A 71 1.26 0.13 6.10
C ALA A 71 0.34 1.15 6.79
N LYS A 72 -0.90 1.23 6.36
CA LYS A 72 -1.87 2.20 6.85
C LYS A 72 -2.56 1.74 8.13
N PHE A 73 -3.11 0.53 8.15
CA PHE A 73 -3.96 0.05 9.24
C PHE A 73 -3.25 -0.90 10.22
N GLY A 74 -2.14 -1.52 9.83
CA GLY A 74 -1.43 -2.54 10.59
C GLY A 74 -2.12 -3.90 10.52
N GLU A 75 -3.17 -4.04 9.71
CA GLU A 75 -4.00 -5.24 9.54
C GLU A 75 -4.17 -5.59 8.07
N ILE A 76 -4.41 -6.88 7.79
CA ILE A 76 -4.70 -7.41 6.46
C ILE A 76 -6.03 -8.16 6.54
N LYS A 77 -6.92 -7.92 5.56
CA LYS A 77 -8.20 -8.65 5.44
C LYS A 77 -8.00 -9.86 4.54
N TYR A 78 -7.70 -11.00 5.11
CA TYR A 78 -7.39 -12.22 4.35
C TYR A 78 -8.60 -12.81 3.62
N GLY A 79 -9.80 -12.69 4.19
CA GLY A 79 -10.96 -13.47 3.72
C GLY A 79 -10.71 -14.97 3.97
N ASP A 80 -10.99 -15.79 2.96
CA ASP A 80 -10.77 -17.26 3.00
C ASP A 80 -9.38 -17.67 2.47
N THR A 81 -8.50 -16.66 2.16
CA THR A 81 -7.16 -16.93 1.63
C THR A 81 -6.23 -17.47 2.73
N PRO A 82 -5.54 -18.60 2.49
CA PRO A 82 -4.58 -19.14 3.45
C PRO A 82 -3.37 -18.20 3.60
N LEU A 83 -2.78 -18.17 4.80
CA LEU A 83 -1.60 -17.32 5.08
C LEU A 83 -0.39 -17.70 4.22
N SER A 84 -0.31 -18.95 3.75
CA SER A 84 0.74 -19.45 2.84
C SER A 84 0.61 -18.96 1.39
N ASP A 85 -0.42 -18.17 1.06
CA ASP A 85 -0.55 -17.58 -0.27
C ASP A 85 0.65 -16.67 -0.59
N GLU A 86 1.15 -16.75 -1.83
CA GLU A 86 2.38 -16.05 -2.24
C GLU A 86 2.30 -14.53 -2.12
N ARG A 87 1.10 -13.92 -2.29
CA ARG A 87 0.86 -12.47 -2.19
C ARG A 87 1.05 -12.02 -0.74
N ILE A 88 0.45 -12.80 0.17
CA ILE A 88 0.54 -12.57 1.62
C ILE A 88 1.98 -12.78 2.07
N GLN A 89 2.62 -13.88 1.66
CA GLN A 89 3.99 -14.22 1.99
C GLN A 89 4.99 -13.17 1.48
N THR A 90 4.74 -12.59 0.29
CA THR A 90 5.56 -11.51 -0.24
C THR A 90 5.53 -10.28 0.68
N VAL A 91 4.35 -9.90 1.20
CA VAL A 91 4.23 -8.77 2.12
C VAL A 91 4.74 -9.13 3.51
N PHE A 92 4.53 -10.35 4.01
CA PHE A 92 5.06 -10.81 5.29
C PHE A 92 6.58 -10.65 5.39
N LYS A 93 7.31 -11.02 4.33
CA LYS A 93 8.76 -10.83 4.24
C LYS A 93 9.20 -9.37 4.21
N LEU A 94 8.27 -8.43 3.98
CA LEU A 94 8.52 -6.99 3.94
C LEU A 94 8.08 -6.26 5.22
N ILE A 95 7.42 -6.96 6.15
CA ILE A 95 6.88 -6.37 7.38
C ILE A 95 7.92 -5.56 8.16
N PRO A 96 9.14 -6.06 8.42
CA PRO A 96 10.14 -5.30 9.19
C PRO A 96 10.50 -3.96 8.52
N GLU A 97 10.60 -3.95 7.21
CA GLU A 97 10.92 -2.77 6.43
C GLU A 97 9.74 -1.78 6.36
N ILE A 98 8.51 -2.30 6.21
CA ILE A 98 7.31 -1.47 6.24
C ILE A 98 7.18 -0.80 7.61
N ASP A 99 7.36 -1.54 8.70
CA ASP A 99 7.33 -1.00 10.06
C ASP A 99 8.39 0.09 10.27
N LEU A 100 9.61 -0.12 9.75
CA LEU A 100 10.64 0.91 9.79
C LEU A 100 10.18 2.15 9.02
N ALA A 101 9.64 2.01 7.82
CA ALA A 101 9.22 3.12 6.98
C ALA A 101 8.11 3.96 7.64
N VAL A 102 7.07 3.32 8.21
CA VAL A 102 5.93 4.02 8.80
C VAL A 102 6.21 4.58 10.22
N THR A 103 7.40 4.34 10.75
CA THR A 103 7.82 4.82 12.09
C THR A 103 8.99 5.79 12.06
N THR A 104 9.82 5.76 11.01
CA THR A 104 11.00 6.64 10.91
C THR A 104 10.62 8.06 10.49
N SER A 105 11.21 9.05 11.15
CA SER A 105 11.08 10.47 10.77
C SER A 105 12.01 10.88 9.64
N TYR A 106 12.88 9.98 9.15
CA TYR A 106 13.86 10.28 8.12
C TYR A 106 13.37 9.88 6.74
N PRO A 107 13.06 10.82 5.83
CA PRO A 107 12.58 10.52 4.48
C PRO A 107 13.55 9.65 3.66
N LYS A 108 14.87 9.82 3.87
CA LYS A 108 15.88 9.01 3.19
C LYS A 108 15.79 7.53 3.57
N GLU A 109 15.47 7.21 4.82
CA GLU A 109 15.30 5.82 5.24
C GLU A 109 14.03 5.21 4.63
N ARG A 110 12.92 5.96 4.58
CA ARG A 110 11.71 5.52 3.88
C ARG A 110 11.99 5.26 2.40
N TRP A 111 12.72 6.15 1.74
CA TRP A 111 13.09 5.97 0.33
C TRP A 111 13.96 4.74 0.08
N LYS A 112 14.84 4.37 1.00
CA LYS A 112 15.57 3.10 0.94
C LYS A 112 14.62 1.90 1.02
N VAL A 113 13.61 1.96 1.88
CA VAL A 113 12.58 0.92 1.98
C VAL A 113 11.77 0.83 0.69
N VAL A 114 11.36 1.96 0.09
CA VAL A 114 10.72 1.98 -1.23
C VAL A 114 11.57 1.26 -2.28
N SER A 115 12.87 1.56 -2.31
CA SER A 115 13.80 0.92 -3.25
C SER A 115 13.91 -0.57 -2.99
N LEU A 116 13.98 -1.00 -1.74
CA LEU A 116 14.04 -2.40 -1.35
C LEU A 116 12.76 -3.16 -1.74
N ILE A 117 11.60 -2.60 -1.45
CA ILE A 117 10.29 -3.17 -1.85
C ILE A 117 10.23 -3.30 -3.36
N THR A 118 10.63 -2.24 -4.10
CA THR A 118 10.63 -2.25 -5.57
C THR A 118 11.51 -3.39 -6.10
N VAL A 119 12.70 -3.59 -5.54
CA VAL A 119 13.61 -4.66 -5.96
C VAL A 119 13.04 -6.05 -5.63
N ARG A 120 12.49 -6.23 -4.43
CA ARG A 120 11.91 -7.53 -4.01
C ARG A 120 10.65 -7.90 -4.81
N CYS A 121 9.87 -6.91 -5.23
CA CYS A 121 8.68 -7.11 -6.05
C CYS A 121 8.97 -7.01 -7.56
N TRP A 122 10.26 -6.92 -7.98
CA TRP A 122 10.63 -6.64 -9.37
C TRP A 122 10.01 -7.62 -10.37
N HIS A 123 9.97 -8.89 -10.04
CA HIS A 123 9.35 -9.94 -10.86
C HIS A 123 7.90 -9.59 -11.22
N TYR A 124 7.07 -9.27 -10.23
CA TYR A 124 5.67 -8.89 -10.47
C TYR A 124 5.53 -7.55 -11.20
N ILE A 125 6.46 -6.62 -10.94
CA ILE A 125 6.51 -5.32 -11.61
C ILE A 125 6.83 -5.49 -13.10
N GLU A 126 7.77 -6.36 -13.44
CA GLU A 126 8.17 -6.61 -14.81
C GLU A 126 7.02 -7.18 -15.63
N GLU A 127 6.35 -8.22 -15.13
CA GLU A 127 5.16 -8.79 -15.76
C GLU A 127 4.04 -7.75 -15.94
N TYR A 128 3.80 -6.96 -14.91
CA TYR A 128 2.80 -5.89 -14.96
C TYR A 128 3.12 -4.84 -16.03
N LEU A 129 4.38 -4.44 -16.17
CA LEU A 129 4.83 -3.50 -17.19
C LEU A 129 4.71 -4.08 -18.61
N GLU A 130 4.95 -5.36 -18.78
CA GLU A 130 4.74 -6.04 -20.08
C GLU A 130 3.28 -6.02 -20.50
N ILE A 131 2.36 -6.27 -19.57
CA ILE A 131 0.91 -6.19 -19.81
C ILE A 131 0.50 -4.76 -20.17
N CYS A 132 1.01 -3.76 -19.43
CA CYS A 132 0.75 -2.35 -19.75
C CYS A 132 1.24 -1.97 -21.14
N LYS A 133 2.43 -2.46 -21.53
CA LYS A 133 2.99 -2.23 -22.85
C LYS A 133 2.14 -2.86 -23.96
N LYS A 134 1.71 -4.13 -23.80
CA LYS A 134 0.81 -4.80 -24.75
C LYS A 134 -0.50 -4.01 -24.94
N LYS A 135 -1.12 -3.57 -23.84
CA LYS A 135 -2.35 -2.75 -23.91
C LYS A 135 -2.12 -1.42 -24.63
N GLN A 136 -0.93 -0.83 -24.49
CA GLN A 136 -0.55 0.40 -25.21
C GLN A 136 -0.41 0.14 -26.71
N ASP A 137 0.29 -0.94 -27.09
CA ASP A 137 0.50 -1.30 -28.50
C ASP A 137 -0.85 -1.60 -29.20
N GLU A 138 -1.77 -2.28 -28.50
CA GLU A 138 -3.13 -2.55 -28.98
C GLU A 138 -3.95 -1.25 -29.13
N ALA A 139 -3.87 -0.33 -28.17
CA ALA A 139 -4.53 0.96 -28.24
C ALA A 139 -3.97 1.82 -29.39
N ALA A 140 -2.65 1.79 -29.61
CA ALA A 140 -2.02 2.50 -30.72
C ALA A 140 -2.43 1.92 -32.09
N ALA A 141 -2.57 0.60 -32.19
CA ALA A 141 -3.05 -0.07 -33.39
C ALA A 141 -4.52 0.26 -33.74
N SER A 142 -5.33 0.56 -32.71
CA SER A 142 -6.74 0.98 -32.86
C SER A 142 -6.94 2.49 -33.06
N GLY A 143 -5.86 3.28 -33.24
CA GLY A 143 -5.89 4.72 -33.48
C GLY A 143 -6.03 5.58 -32.22
N GLY A 144 -5.87 5.00 -31.03
CA GLY A 144 -5.82 5.69 -29.75
C GLY A 144 -4.38 6.07 -29.38
N SER A 145 -4.17 7.26 -28.81
CA SER A 145 -2.84 7.72 -28.36
C SER A 145 -2.71 7.71 -26.83
N ALA A 146 -3.02 6.58 -26.18
CA ALA A 146 -2.79 6.48 -24.75
C ALA A 146 -1.32 6.19 -24.45
N SER A 147 -0.66 7.01 -23.64
CA SER A 147 0.74 6.76 -23.22
C SER A 147 0.76 5.68 -22.13
N THR A 148 1.84 4.87 -22.07
CA THR A 148 2.06 3.89 -20.98
C THR A 148 1.87 4.53 -19.60
N SER A 149 2.16 5.82 -19.50
CA SER A 149 2.04 6.58 -18.26
C SER A 149 0.58 6.88 -17.89
N GLU A 150 -0.30 7.02 -18.86
CA GLU A 150 -1.75 7.22 -18.63
C GLU A 150 -2.43 5.91 -18.27
N ILE A 151 -2.07 4.82 -18.95
CA ILE A 151 -2.55 3.48 -18.63
C ILE A 151 -2.13 3.09 -17.20
N LEU A 152 -0.88 3.27 -16.85
CA LEU A 152 -0.39 3.07 -15.46
C LEU A 152 -1.12 3.96 -14.45
N SER A 153 -1.40 5.22 -14.79
CA SER A 153 -2.13 6.13 -13.91
C SER A 153 -3.57 5.70 -13.71
N GLN A 154 -4.24 5.23 -14.76
CA GLN A 154 -5.62 4.73 -14.68
C GLN A 154 -5.71 3.47 -13.82
N ILE A 155 -4.77 2.53 -13.99
CA ILE A 155 -4.76 1.30 -13.21
C ILE A 155 -4.39 1.59 -11.74
N LEU A 156 -3.39 2.45 -11.48
CA LEU A 156 -3.03 2.85 -10.14
C LEU A 156 -4.11 3.71 -9.46
N SER A 157 -4.86 4.51 -10.20
CA SER A 157 -6.00 5.27 -9.67
C SER A 157 -7.19 4.38 -9.33
N SER A 158 -7.39 3.26 -10.03
CA SER A 158 -8.41 2.27 -9.64
C SER A 158 -8.08 1.58 -8.31
N ILE A 159 -6.79 1.45 -7.98
CA ILE A 159 -6.32 0.98 -6.68
C ILE A 159 -6.54 2.07 -5.61
N ALA A 160 -6.25 3.33 -5.95
CA ALA A 160 -6.42 4.48 -5.05
C ALA A 160 -7.90 4.91 -4.90
N GLY A 161 -8.77 4.54 -5.84
CA GLY A 161 -10.21 4.90 -5.84
C GLY A 161 -11.01 4.30 -4.68
N THR A 162 -10.43 3.37 -3.93
CA THR A 162 -10.92 2.94 -2.62
C THR A 162 -10.42 3.82 -1.46
N SER A 163 -9.55 4.79 -1.73
CA SER A 163 -9.05 5.77 -0.76
C SER A 163 -9.59 7.14 -1.16
N ALA A 164 -10.54 7.63 -0.39
CA ALA A 164 -11.28 8.88 -0.51
C ALA A 164 -10.56 10.02 -1.27
N GLU A 165 -11.31 10.73 -2.11
CA GLU A 165 -10.96 12.03 -2.68
C GLU A 165 -10.38 12.97 -1.61
N GLY A 166 -9.06 13.09 -1.62
CA GLY A 166 -8.32 14.08 -0.84
C GLY A 166 -7.35 14.78 -1.77
N THR A 167 -7.84 15.74 -2.57
CA THR A 167 -6.98 16.71 -3.26
C THR A 167 -6.37 17.65 -2.24
N GLY A 168 -5.27 17.23 -1.63
CA GLY A 168 -4.44 18.06 -0.79
C GLY A 168 -3.14 18.44 -1.48
N ASN A 169 -3.13 19.59 -2.15
CA ASN A 169 -1.91 20.22 -2.65
C ASN A 169 -1.16 20.83 -1.46
N GLY A 170 -0.47 19.98 -0.67
CA GLY A 170 0.27 20.38 0.52
C GLY A 170 1.75 20.52 0.21
N THR A 171 2.26 21.76 0.28
CA THR A 171 3.70 22.06 0.36
C THR A 171 4.33 21.40 1.59
N PRO A 172 5.51 20.76 1.47
CA PRO A 172 6.15 20.09 2.60
C PRO A 172 6.67 21.13 3.61
N VAL A 173 6.18 21.05 4.85
CA VAL A 173 6.74 21.80 5.97
C VAL A 173 7.82 20.93 6.62
N ALA A 174 9.07 21.38 6.50
CA ALA A 174 10.21 20.74 7.15
C ALA A 174 10.18 20.99 8.67
N GLY A 175 9.79 19.97 9.43
CA GLY A 175 9.90 19.95 10.88
C GLY A 175 10.38 18.60 11.35
N THR A 176 11.61 18.52 11.86
CA THR A 176 12.15 17.31 12.50
C THR A 176 11.50 17.10 13.87
N MET A 177 10.47 16.28 13.94
CA MET A 177 9.92 15.82 15.21
C MET A 177 10.23 14.33 15.40
N ARG A 178 10.89 14.00 16.51
CA ARG A 178 11.08 12.61 16.93
C ARG A 178 9.81 12.12 17.61
N ILE A 179 9.12 11.16 17.00
CA ILE A 179 7.90 10.61 17.55
C ILE A 179 8.16 9.17 18.01
N LYS A 180 7.80 8.90 19.26
CA LYS A 180 7.62 7.52 19.72
C LYS A 180 6.27 7.03 19.22
N VAL A 181 6.28 6.03 18.35
CA VAL A 181 5.06 5.34 17.93
C VAL A 181 4.46 4.64 19.15
N THR A 182 3.29 5.07 19.56
CA THR A 182 2.53 4.46 20.66
C THR A 182 1.28 3.75 20.12
N ALA A 183 1.10 2.65 20.70
CA ALA A 183 -0.05 1.79 20.99
C ALA A 183 -1.26 1.65 20.04
N ALA A 184 -1.72 2.62 19.26
CA ALA A 184 -3.00 2.48 18.54
C ALA A 184 -2.99 1.38 17.46
N ASN A 185 -1.85 1.17 16.78
CA ASN A 185 -1.67 0.08 15.82
C ASN A 185 -0.69 -1.01 16.31
N SER A 186 -0.15 -0.89 17.52
CA SER A 186 0.87 -1.83 18.00
C SER A 186 0.32 -3.24 18.21
N ALA A 187 -0.92 -3.37 18.67
CA ALA A 187 -1.57 -4.67 18.87
C ALA A 187 -1.88 -5.36 17.55
N ALA A 188 -2.44 -4.61 16.58
CA ALA A 188 -2.75 -5.10 15.25
C ALA A 188 -1.49 -5.54 14.50
N ARG A 189 -0.46 -4.68 14.49
CA ARG A 189 0.85 -5.00 13.89
C ARG A 189 1.53 -6.18 14.58
N ALA A 190 1.43 -6.29 15.92
CA ALA A 190 1.98 -7.43 16.66
C ALA A 190 1.27 -8.73 16.31
N LYS A 191 -0.06 -8.70 16.05
CA LYS A 191 -0.81 -9.86 15.59
C LYS A 191 -0.34 -10.30 14.21
N THR A 192 -0.30 -9.38 13.23
CA THR A 192 0.14 -9.69 11.86
C THR A 192 1.60 -10.17 11.81
N ARG A 193 2.49 -9.63 12.66
CA ARG A 193 3.87 -10.14 12.78
C ARG A 193 3.90 -11.58 13.30
N LYS A 194 3.10 -11.91 14.31
CA LYS A 194 3.01 -13.29 14.80
C LYS A 194 2.48 -14.24 13.76
N GLU A 195 1.52 -13.79 12.94
CA GLU A 195 1.02 -14.57 11.81
C GLU A 195 2.14 -14.81 10.78
N ALA A 196 2.94 -13.79 10.47
CA ALA A 196 4.09 -13.92 9.58
C ALA A 196 5.18 -14.85 10.13
N ASP A 197 5.51 -14.75 11.44
CA ASP A 197 6.55 -15.58 12.11
C ASP A 197 6.13 -17.06 12.25
N GLN A 198 4.83 -17.41 12.11
CA GLN A 198 4.34 -18.78 12.20
C GLN A 198 4.41 -19.55 10.87
N GLU A 199 4.56 -18.84 9.76
CA GLU A 199 4.61 -19.42 8.41
C GLU A 199 6.06 -19.63 7.89
N ASP A 200 7.08 -19.14 8.61
CA ASP A 200 8.51 -19.42 8.35
C ASP A 200 8.95 -20.74 9.02
#